data_8ed3f2ff24e15c64a8be549b64e0ac4e
#
_entry.id   8ed3f2ff24e15c64a8be549b64e0ac4e
#
_cell.length_a   1.000
_cell.length_b   1.000
_cell.length_c   1.000
_cell.angle_alpha   90.00
_cell.angle_beta   90.00
_cell.angle_gamma   90.00
#
_symmetry.space_group_name_H-M   'P 1'
#
loop_
_entity.id
_entity.type
_entity.pdbx_description
1 polymer ?
#
loop_
_entity_poly.entity_id
_entity_poly.type
_entity_poly.pdbx_seq_one_letter_code
_entity_poly.pdbx_strand_id
1 'polypeptide(L)'
;MSKGTDGAFEKNGRYYKVPDGVFSSGRLNEAPCPTNERRDEFESWVRTGDIAAAFFGHDHVNDFTENVEGIDLVQTIGAGYHTYGGERGGRLIILDENVPYKYETEIYRIDRISNGKV
;
A
#
# COMPACT_ATOMS: atom_id res chain seq x y z
N MET A 1 2.42 -8.48 14.57
CA MET A 1 1.90 -9.72 13.97
C MET A 1 3.02 -10.48 13.28
N SER A 2 3.09 -11.76 13.50
CA SER A 2 4.09 -12.61 12.84
C SER A 2 3.56 -13.10 11.50
N LYS A 3 4.46 -13.25 10.53
CA LYS A 3 4.15 -13.88 9.25
C LYS A 3 3.92 -15.37 9.50
N GLY A 4 2.75 -15.86 9.17
CA GLY A 4 2.43 -17.29 9.27
C GLY A 4 3.11 -18.14 8.20
N THR A 5 2.84 -19.44 8.22
CA THR A 5 3.25 -20.35 7.19
C THR A 5 2.69 -19.90 5.82
N ASP A 6 3.43 -20.07 4.75
CA ASP A 6 3.03 -19.69 3.38
C ASP A 6 2.75 -18.20 3.15
N GLY A 7 3.38 -17.33 3.92
CA GLY A 7 3.25 -15.90 3.74
C GLY A 7 1.98 -15.27 4.30
N ALA A 8 1.21 -16.03 5.07
CA ALA A 8 0.03 -15.50 5.74
C ALA A 8 0.37 -14.70 7.00
N PHE A 9 -0.47 -13.73 7.33
CA PHE A 9 -0.42 -12.95 8.57
C PHE A 9 -1.55 -13.35 9.50
N GLU A 10 -1.24 -13.51 10.79
CA GLU A 10 -2.24 -13.79 11.82
C GLU A 10 -2.78 -12.48 12.40
N LYS A 11 -4.09 -12.36 12.50
CA LYS A 11 -4.78 -11.27 13.19
C LYS A 11 -6.03 -11.81 13.89
N ASN A 12 -6.09 -11.64 15.20
CA ASN A 12 -7.24 -12.05 16.01
C ASN A 12 -7.61 -13.54 15.84
N GLY A 13 -6.60 -14.42 15.78
CA GLY A 13 -6.80 -15.85 15.60
C GLY A 13 -7.17 -16.27 14.16
N ARG A 14 -7.13 -15.37 13.20
CA ARG A 14 -7.37 -15.64 11.79
C ARG A 14 -6.11 -15.37 10.97
N TYR A 15 -5.94 -16.14 9.93
CA TYR A 15 -4.84 -15.98 8.99
C TYR A 15 -5.33 -15.30 7.72
N TYR A 16 -4.58 -14.32 7.27
CA TYR A 16 -4.86 -13.56 6.06
C TYR A 16 -3.68 -13.67 5.12
N LYS A 17 -3.95 -13.95 3.87
CA LYS A 17 -2.96 -14.07 2.80
C LYS A 17 -3.43 -13.26 1.61
N VAL A 18 -2.50 -12.60 0.93
CA VAL A 18 -2.78 -11.99 -0.37
C VAL A 18 -3.09 -13.11 -1.37
N PRO A 19 -4.21 -13.06 -2.09
CA PRO A 19 -4.53 -14.05 -3.10
C PRO A 19 -3.44 -14.13 -4.18
N ASP A 20 -3.23 -15.32 -4.71
CA ASP A 20 -2.27 -15.53 -5.79
C ASP A 20 -2.69 -14.72 -7.03
N GLY A 21 -1.72 -14.05 -7.67
CA GLY A 21 -1.93 -13.25 -8.86
C GLY A 21 -2.46 -11.82 -8.63
N VAL A 22 -2.77 -11.46 -7.40
CA VAL A 22 -3.26 -10.11 -7.05
C VAL A 22 -2.10 -9.17 -6.76
N PHE A 23 -1.07 -9.65 -6.07
CA PHE A 23 0.12 -8.87 -5.73
C PHE A 23 0.98 -8.65 -6.97
N SER A 24 1.14 -7.41 -7.39
CA SER A 24 1.87 -7.07 -8.62
C SER A 24 3.30 -6.62 -8.38
N SER A 25 3.58 -5.90 -7.31
CA SER A 25 4.94 -5.42 -7.02
C SER A 25 5.10 -4.93 -5.59
N GLY A 26 6.35 -4.76 -5.16
CA GLY A 26 6.71 -4.13 -3.91
C GLY A 26 6.89 -5.10 -2.74
N ARG A 27 6.72 -4.59 -1.52
CA ARG A 27 7.04 -5.32 -0.29
C ARG A 27 5.94 -5.24 0.73
N LEU A 28 5.57 -6.38 1.28
CA LEU A 28 4.65 -6.52 2.40
C LEU A 28 5.46 -6.93 3.64
N ASN A 29 5.88 -5.95 4.42
CA ASN A 29 6.78 -6.13 5.57
C ASN A 29 6.04 -6.20 6.92
N GLU A 30 4.80 -5.77 6.94
CA GLU A 30 3.92 -5.92 8.11
C GLU A 30 2.51 -6.30 7.67
N ALA A 31 1.72 -6.88 8.57
CA ALA A 31 0.34 -7.18 8.27
C ALA A 31 -0.45 -5.89 8.02
N PRO A 32 -1.23 -5.81 6.95
CA PRO A 32 -2.09 -4.67 6.71
C PRO A 32 -3.01 -4.39 7.90
N CYS A 33 -3.19 -3.11 8.22
CA CYS A 33 -4.01 -2.68 9.36
C CYS A 33 -5.30 -1.98 8.89
N PRO A 34 -6.29 -2.73 8.39
CA PRO A 34 -7.56 -2.17 7.99
C PRO A 34 -8.39 -1.72 9.19
N THR A 35 -9.38 -0.88 8.95
CA THR A 35 -10.39 -0.55 9.95
C THR A 35 -11.13 -1.82 10.42
N ASN A 36 -11.60 -1.81 11.66
CA ASN A 36 -12.46 -2.87 12.18
C ASN A 36 -13.93 -2.71 11.76
N GLU A 37 -14.28 -1.56 11.23
CA GLU A 37 -15.63 -1.29 10.74
C GLU A 37 -15.78 -1.77 9.30
N ARG A 38 -16.92 -2.41 9.03
CA ARG A 38 -17.27 -2.75 7.66
C ARG A 38 -17.58 -1.46 6.89
N ARG A 39 -16.93 -1.32 5.74
CA ARG A 39 -17.12 -0.20 4.82
C ARG A 39 -17.42 -0.77 3.44
N ASP A 40 -18.31 -0.12 2.72
CA ASP A 40 -18.70 -0.52 1.36
C ASP A 40 -17.96 0.33 0.29
N GLU A 41 -16.85 0.95 0.67
CA GLU A 41 -16.12 1.88 -0.17
C GLU A 41 -15.57 1.19 -1.42
N PHE A 42 -14.88 0.08 -1.27
CA PHE A 42 -14.34 -0.68 -2.40
C PHE A 42 -15.44 -1.19 -3.32
N GLU A 43 -16.52 -1.73 -2.76
CA GLU A 43 -17.69 -2.17 -3.54
C GLU A 43 -18.31 -1.01 -4.33
N SER A 44 -18.30 0.19 -3.77
CA SER A 44 -18.76 1.40 -4.45
C SER A 44 -17.85 1.79 -5.61
N TRP A 45 -16.53 1.68 -5.45
CA TRP A 45 -15.58 1.93 -6.54
C TRP A 45 -15.76 0.95 -7.69
N VAL A 46 -15.89 -0.33 -7.40
CA VAL A 46 -16.13 -1.37 -8.40
C VAL A 46 -17.45 -1.10 -9.15
N ARG A 47 -18.50 -0.76 -8.42
CA ARG A 47 -19.82 -0.48 -8.99
C ARG A 47 -19.84 0.77 -9.87
N THR A 48 -19.13 1.82 -9.48
CA THR A 48 -18.99 3.06 -10.26
C THR A 48 -18.20 2.82 -11.54
N GLY A 49 -17.14 2.02 -11.48
CA GLY A 49 -16.40 1.54 -12.65
C GLY A 49 -15.44 2.54 -13.28
N ASP A 50 -15.18 3.68 -12.65
CA ASP A 50 -14.30 4.73 -13.13
C ASP A 50 -13.09 5.02 -12.23
N ILE A 51 -12.80 4.13 -11.30
CA ILE A 51 -11.65 4.22 -10.41
C ILE A 51 -10.52 3.32 -10.95
N ALA A 52 -9.40 3.93 -11.30
CA ALA A 52 -8.23 3.20 -11.79
C ALA A 52 -7.29 2.75 -10.66
N ALA A 53 -7.13 3.59 -9.63
CA ALA A 53 -6.23 3.32 -8.52
C ALA A 53 -6.66 4.03 -7.25
N ALA A 54 -6.27 3.46 -6.10
CA ALA A 54 -6.38 4.07 -4.79
C ALA A 54 -5.03 4.00 -4.07
N PHE A 55 -4.62 5.10 -3.46
CA PHE A 55 -3.33 5.23 -2.79
C PHE A 55 -3.53 5.31 -1.29
N PHE A 56 -2.75 4.53 -0.54
CA PHE A 56 -2.89 4.38 0.90
C PHE A 56 -1.61 4.71 1.64
N GLY A 57 -1.76 5.14 2.87
CA GLY A 57 -0.73 5.20 3.90
C GLY A 57 -1.08 4.31 5.08
N HIS A 58 -0.75 4.73 6.27
CA HIS A 58 -0.99 4.11 7.57
C HIS A 58 0.01 3.00 7.93
N ASP A 59 0.19 1.98 7.11
CA ASP A 59 1.22 0.96 7.33
C ASP A 59 2.58 1.55 6.95
N HIS A 60 3.52 1.59 7.89
CA HIS A 60 4.73 2.41 7.73
C HIS A 60 5.84 1.71 6.94
N VAL A 61 5.83 0.39 6.88
CA VAL A 61 6.90 -0.40 6.24
C VAL A 61 6.42 -1.17 5.01
N ASN A 62 5.17 -0.98 4.61
CA ASN A 62 4.60 -1.58 3.40
C ASN A 62 4.70 -0.62 2.22
N ASP A 63 5.11 -1.14 1.07
CA ASP A 63 5.22 -0.40 -0.18
C ASP A 63 4.85 -1.30 -1.38
N PHE A 64 3.63 -1.73 -1.44
CA PHE A 64 3.20 -2.70 -2.44
C PHE A 64 2.07 -2.14 -3.33
N THR A 65 1.89 -2.80 -4.46
CA THR A 65 0.75 -2.60 -5.36
C THR A 65 0.05 -3.94 -5.59
N GLU A 66 -1.24 -3.95 -5.40
CA GLU A 66 -2.12 -5.06 -5.73
C GLU A 66 -3.15 -4.58 -6.74
N ASN A 67 -3.56 -5.45 -7.67
CA ASN A 67 -4.70 -5.18 -8.55
C ASN A 67 -5.86 -6.07 -8.15
N VAL A 68 -6.94 -5.47 -7.73
CA VAL A 68 -8.17 -6.16 -7.32
C VAL A 68 -9.33 -5.65 -8.17
N GLU A 69 -9.93 -6.53 -8.94
CA GLU A 69 -11.06 -6.21 -9.83
C GLU A 69 -10.79 -5.02 -10.76
N GLY A 70 -9.56 -4.90 -11.24
CA GLY A 70 -9.15 -3.84 -12.16
C GLY A 70 -8.75 -2.53 -11.50
N ILE A 71 -8.79 -2.43 -10.17
CA ILE A 71 -8.38 -1.26 -9.41
C ILE A 71 -7.03 -1.53 -8.75
N ASP A 72 -6.04 -0.68 -8.99
CA ASP A 72 -4.76 -0.75 -8.30
C ASP A 72 -4.87 -0.22 -6.88
N LEU A 73 -4.49 -1.03 -5.91
CA LEU A 73 -4.40 -0.66 -4.51
C LEU A 73 -2.93 -0.44 -4.16
N VAL A 74 -2.54 0.79 -3.93
CA VAL A 74 -1.14 1.21 -3.83
C VAL A 74 -0.82 1.70 -2.43
N GLN A 75 -0.05 0.93 -1.69
CA GLN A 75 0.42 1.27 -0.35
C GLN A 75 1.77 1.99 -0.42
N THR A 76 1.93 3.07 0.35
CA THR A 76 3.15 3.87 0.42
C THR A 76 3.74 3.84 1.83
N ILE A 77 5.06 3.70 1.91
CA ILE A 77 5.81 3.74 3.18
C ILE A 77 5.63 5.07 3.92
N GLY A 78 5.91 5.06 5.22
CA GLY A 78 5.87 6.24 6.06
C GLY A 78 6.96 7.26 5.69
N ALA A 79 6.64 8.55 5.83
CA ALA A 79 7.56 9.65 5.56
C ALA A 79 8.28 10.17 6.81
N GLY A 80 7.64 10.09 7.97
CA GLY A 80 8.11 10.72 9.20
C GLY A 80 9.00 9.82 10.07
N TYR A 81 9.89 10.43 10.83
CA TYR A 81 10.76 9.74 11.78
C TYR A 81 10.24 9.74 13.22
N HIS A 82 9.07 10.28 13.47
CA HIS A 82 8.46 10.35 14.81
C HIS A 82 7.75 9.07 15.24
N THR A 83 7.72 8.07 14.38
CA THR A 83 7.04 6.81 14.61
C THR A 83 7.89 5.65 14.09
N TYR A 84 7.43 4.42 14.35
CA TYR A 84 8.13 3.21 13.89
C TYR A 84 8.26 3.16 12.36
N GLY A 85 9.22 2.38 11.91
CA GLY A 85 9.45 2.06 10.50
C GLY A 85 10.93 1.93 10.21
N GLY A 86 11.25 1.38 9.06
CA GLY A 86 12.60 1.27 8.51
C GLY A 86 12.92 2.42 7.58
N GLU A 87 12.82 2.16 6.29
CA GLU A 87 12.95 3.19 5.26
C GLU A 87 11.84 4.23 5.35
N ARG A 88 12.16 5.42 4.91
CA ARG A 88 11.22 6.55 4.82
C ARG A 88 11.17 7.05 3.40
N GLY A 89 10.04 7.62 3.02
CA GLY A 89 9.92 8.18 1.68
C GLY A 89 8.55 8.76 1.40
N GLY A 90 8.35 9.07 0.16
CA GLY A 90 7.10 9.55 -0.39
C GLY A 90 6.88 8.94 -1.76
N ARG A 91 5.71 9.13 -2.30
CA ARG A 91 5.37 8.65 -3.63
C ARG A 91 5.04 9.83 -4.55
N LEU A 92 5.69 9.83 -5.71
CA LEU A 92 5.30 10.68 -6.82
C LEU A 92 4.21 9.96 -7.62
N ILE A 93 3.17 10.68 -7.99
CA ILE A 93 2.11 10.22 -8.88
C ILE A 93 2.02 11.20 -10.03
N ILE A 94 2.17 10.70 -11.24
CA ILE A 94 2.11 11.51 -12.46
C ILE A 94 0.84 11.16 -13.21
N LEU A 95 0.02 12.16 -13.46
CA LEU A 95 -1.22 12.06 -14.22
C LEU A 95 -1.09 12.84 -15.51
N ASP A 96 -1.56 12.26 -16.61
CA ASP A 96 -1.69 12.95 -17.89
C ASP A 96 -3.18 13.01 -18.28
N GLU A 97 -3.73 14.20 -18.33
CA GLU A 97 -5.14 14.42 -18.68
C GLU A 97 -5.52 13.91 -20.06
N ASN A 98 -4.53 13.75 -20.96
CA ASN A 98 -4.75 13.23 -22.30
C ASN A 98 -4.81 11.69 -22.34
N VAL A 99 -4.45 11.03 -21.26
CA VAL A 99 -4.44 9.56 -21.13
C VAL A 99 -5.19 9.15 -19.87
N PRO A 100 -6.53 9.25 -19.87
CA PRO A 100 -7.33 8.96 -18.69
C PRO A 100 -7.15 7.49 -18.24
N TYR A 101 -7.33 7.26 -16.95
CA TYR A 101 -7.17 5.95 -16.27
C TYR A 101 -5.76 5.36 -16.30
N LYS A 102 -4.76 6.13 -16.74
CA LYS A 102 -3.35 5.75 -16.63
C LYS A 102 -2.61 6.70 -15.71
N TYR A 103 -1.64 6.17 -15.02
CA TYR A 103 -0.75 6.94 -14.14
C TYR A 103 0.63 6.30 -14.13
N GLU A 104 1.62 7.10 -13.81
CA GLU A 104 2.95 6.62 -13.47
C GLU A 104 3.21 6.93 -12.00
N THR A 105 3.93 6.06 -11.31
CA THR A 105 4.24 6.28 -9.91
C THR A 105 5.62 5.73 -9.54
N GLU A 106 6.28 6.44 -8.63
CA GLU A 106 7.61 6.10 -8.15
C GLU A 106 7.73 6.44 -6.66
N ILE A 107 8.40 5.57 -5.90
CA ILE A 107 8.74 5.84 -4.50
C ILE A 107 10.11 6.52 -4.44
N TYR A 108 10.15 7.69 -3.80
CA TYR A 108 11.38 8.38 -3.45
C TYR A 108 11.71 8.06 -1.99
N ARG A 109 12.80 7.33 -1.78
CA ARG A 109 13.29 6.97 -0.46
C ARG A 109 14.19 8.06 0.08
N ILE A 110 14.04 8.37 1.36
CA ILE A 110 14.86 9.36 2.06
C ILE A 110 15.90 8.62 2.87
N ASP A 111 17.16 8.82 2.53
CA ASP A 111 18.26 8.32 3.34
C ASP A 111 18.48 9.24 4.54
N ARG A 112 18.50 8.63 5.74
CA ARG A 112 18.84 9.38 6.94
C ARG A 112 20.32 9.77 6.89
N ILE A 113 20.59 11.06 6.77
CA ILE A 113 21.94 11.56 6.81
C ILE A 113 22.51 11.36 8.23
N SER A 114 23.72 10.80 8.32
CA SER A 114 24.34 10.32 9.56
C SER A 114 24.57 11.38 10.66
N ASN A 115 24.39 12.67 10.37
CA ASN A 115 24.56 13.77 11.32
C ASN A 115 23.26 14.46 11.72
N GLY A 116 22.11 13.85 11.50
CA GLY A 116 20.81 14.46 11.81
C GLY A 116 20.47 15.70 10.95
N LYS A 117 21.25 15.98 9.93
CA LYS A 117 20.95 16.99 8.92
C LYS A 117 20.29 16.32 7.73
N VAL A 118 19.15 16.80 7.39
CA VAL A 118 18.44 16.39 6.18
C VAL A 118 18.99 17.18 5.00
#